data_62fc0312055e7d89f10efb3cdf32555e
#
_entry.id   62fc0312055e7d89f10efb3cdf32555e
#
_cell.length_a   1.000
_cell.length_b   1.000
_cell.length_c   1.000
_cell.angle_alpha   90.00
_cell.angle_beta   90.00
_cell.angle_gamma   90.00
#
_symmetry.space_group_name_H-M   'P 1'
#
loop_
_entity.id
_entity.type
_entity.pdbx_description
1 polymer ?
#
loop_
_entity_poly.entity_id
_entity_poly.type
_entity_poly.pdbx_seq_one_letter_code
_entity_poly.pdbx_strand_id
1 'polypeptide(L)'
;MNYKNRIYDTVTTYMKKLSELDSFEKELAAQERAETISRVHAAERREEWEQERKAAYENTINEIEHIRRSHTEAVDKWNELSGDKLSADAELLKMDISMDQRQFQALCSKHANNSLMLALLCDYADRHQSEALYADRPADARQRKADFDAYAASATNICRDPHSIRAGMFLENTGVPATCSYEY
;
A
#
# COMPACT_ATOMS: atom_id res chain seq x y z
N MET A 1 11.84 -3.66 -1.67
CA MET A 1 11.33 -2.29 -1.97
C MET A 1 10.00 -2.10 -1.27
N ASN A 2 9.82 -1.02 -0.50
CA ASN A 2 8.58 -0.83 0.29
C ASN A 2 7.51 -0.08 -0.53
N TYR A 3 6.62 -0.82 -1.15
CA TYR A 3 5.54 -0.29 -2.00
C TYR A 3 4.50 0.52 -1.22
N LYS A 4 4.25 0.17 0.06
CA LYS A 4 3.37 0.93 0.95
C LYS A 4 3.88 2.37 1.12
N ASN A 5 5.17 2.53 1.42
CA ASN A 5 5.76 3.84 1.60
C ASN A 5 5.68 4.67 0.32
N ARG A 6 5.88 4.05 -0.85
CA ARG A 6 5.72 4.76 -2.14
C ARG A 6 4.31 5.32 -2.33
N ILE A 7 3.26 4.52 -2.07
CA ILE A 7 1.88 5.03 -2.14
C ILE A 7 1.68 6.16 -1.12
N TYR A 8 2.16 5.98 0.11
CA TYR A 8 2.05 7.00 1.15
C TYR A 8 2.71 8.32 0.74
N ASP A 9 3.93 8.27 0.22
CA ASP A 9 4.68 9.44 -0.24
C ASP A 9 3.98 10.11 -1.43
N THR A 10 3.43 9.32 -2.36
CA THR A 10 2.66 9.82 -3.50
C THR A 10 1.42 10.58 -3.05
N VAL A 11 0.64 10.03 -2.13
CA VAL A 11 -0.55 10.69 -1.56
C VAL A 11 -0.16 11.93 -0.78
N THR A 12 0.88 11.88 0.05
CA THR A 12 1.36 13.01 0.84
C THR A 12 1.81 14.17 -0.05
N THR A 13 2.52 13.85 -1.14
CA THR A 13 2.96 14.84 -2.13
C THR A 13 1.76 15.51 -2.81
N TYR A 14 0.75 14.73 -3.18
CA TYR A 14 -0.50 15.25 -3.73
C TYR A 14 -1.22 16.19 -2.77
N MET A 15 -1.38 15.79 -1.50
CA MET A 15 -2.03 16.61 -0.46
C MET A 15 -1.30 17.93 -0.25
N LYS A 16 0.02 17.91 -0.30
CA LYS A 16 0.86 19.13 -0.24
C LYS A 16 0.57 20.05 -1.43
N LYS A 17 0.57 19.50 -2.65
CA LYS A 17 0.28 20.27 -3.87
C LYS A 17 -1.13 20.88 -3.82
N LEU A 18 -2.14 20.12 -3.35
CA LEU A 18 -3.49 20.65 -3.16
C LEU A 18 -3.52 21.83 -2.17
N SER A 19 -2.84 21.72 -1.05
CA SER A 19 -2.77 22.80 -0.05
C SER A 19 -2.15 24.09 -0.63
N GLU A 20 -1.13 23.95 -1.48
CA GLU A 20 -0.52 25.07 -2.20
C GLU A 20 -1.52 25.71 -3.19
N LEU A 21 -2.24 24.89 -3.95
CA LEU A 21 -3.26 25.34 -4.89
C LEU A 21 -4.44 26.03 -4.20
N ASP A 22 -4.90 25.48 -3.07
CA ASP A 22 -5.98 26.08 -2.27
C ASP A 22 -5.55 27.42 -1.64
N SER A 23 -4.29 27.56 -1.28
CA SER A 23 -3.73 28.82 -0.77
C SER A 23 -3.67 29.88 -1.87
N PHE A 24 -3.26 29.48 -3.06
CA PHE A 24 -3.24 30.36 -4.24
C PHE A 24 -4.64 30.87 -4.61
N GLU A 25 -5.68 29.99 -4.57
CA GLU A 25 -7.05 30.40 -4.83
C GLU A 25 -7.55 31.46 -3.82
N LYS A 26 -7.22 31.26 -2.53
CA LYS A 26 -7.57 32.25 -1.47
C LYS A 26 -6.90 33.59 -1.70
N GLU A 27 -5.63 33.61 -2.11
CA GLU A 27 -4.90 34.84 -2.43
C GLU A 27 -5.51 35.54 -3.65
N LEU A 28 -5.85 34.78 -4.71
CA LEU A 28 -6.48 35.29 -5.90
C LEU A 28 -7.85 35.92 -5.59
N ALA A 29 -8.66 35.25 -4.77
CA ALA A 29 -9.95 35.78 -4.32
C ALA A 29 -9.80 37.04 -3.46
N ALA A 30 -8.74 37.16 -2.66
CA ALA A 30 -8.45 38.38 -1.89
C ALA A 30 -8.02 39.55 -2.81
N GLN A 31 -7.20 39.28 -3.82
CA GLN A 31 -6.76 40.31 -4.80
C GLN A 31 -7.93 40.83 -5.65
N GLU A 32 -8.86 39.93 -6.03
CA GLU A 32 -10.08 40.32 -6.76
C GLU A 32 -11.02 41.20 -5.91
N ARG A 33 -11.20 40.85 -4.62
CA ARG A 33 -11.96 41.68 -3.67
C ARG A 33 -11.34 43.07 -3.42
N ALA A 34 -10.02 43.11 -3.41
CA ALA A 34 -9.26 44.38 -3.25
C ALA A 34 -9.15 45.17 -4.56
N GLU A 35 -9.76 44.69 -5.64
CA GLU A 35 -9.72 45.30 -6.98
C GLU A 35 -8.28 45.52 -7.52
N THR A 36 -7.33 44.75 -7.01
CA THR A 36 -5.92 44.82 -7.46
C THR A 36 -5.66 43.99 -8.73
N ILE A 37 -6.62 43.17 -9.13
CA ILE A 37 -6.61 42.34 -10.33
C ILE A 37 -7.95 42.45 -11.06
N SER A 38 -7.93 42.45 -12.40
CA SER A 38 -9.16 42.43 -13.19
C SER A 38 -9.90 41.08 -13.12
N ARG A 39 -11.24 41.10 -13.24
CA ARG A 39 -12.04 39.87 -13.26
C ARG A 39 -11.64 38.92 -14.39
N VAL A 40 -11.26 39.47 -15.54
CA VAL A 40 -10.82 38.64 -16.70
C VAL A 40 -9.55 37.89 -16.33
N HIS A 41 -8.56 38.60 -15.80
CA HIS A 41 -7.28 37.99 -15.39
C HIS A 41 -7.48 36.98 -14.24
N ALA A 42 -8.38 37.26 -13.30
CA ALA A 42 -8.75 36.33 -12.22
C ALA A 42 -9.39 35.04 -12.79
N ALA A 43 -10.23 35.16 -13.82
CA ALA A 43 -10.83 33.99 -14.50
C ALA A 43 -9.79 33.14 -15.22
N GLU A 44 -8.85 33.75 -15.95
CA GLU A 44 -7.74 33.05 -16.62
C GLU A 44 -6.88 32.26 -15.60
N ARG A 45 -6.55 32.89 -14.46
CA ARG A 45 -5.76 32.25 -13.42
C ARG A 45 -6.51 31.10 -12.73
N ARG A 46 -7.85 31.17 -12.59
CA ARG A 46 -8.66 30.05 -12.09
C ARG A 46 -8.67 28.88 -13.06
N GLU A 47 -8.75 29.14 -14.36
CA GLU A 47 -8.70 28.09 -15.37
C GLU A 47 -7.34 27.37 -15.35
N GLU A 48 -6.23 28.09 -15.27
CA GLU A 48 -4.89 27.51 -15.09
C GLU A 48 -4.81 26.66 -13.82
N TRP A 49 -5.35 27.15 -12.70
CA TRP A 49 -5.38 26.45 -11.44
C TRP A 49 -6.20 25.14 -11.50
N GLU A 50 -7.37 25.18 -12.16
CA GLU A 50 -8.21 23.98 -12.36
C GLU A 50 -7.48 22.93 -13.21
N GLN A 51 -6.77 23.36 -14.25
CA GLN A 51 -5.95 22.48 -15.10
C GLN A 51 -4.80 21.86 -14.29
N GLU A 52 -4.10 22.64 -13.47
CA GLU A 52 -3.04 22.11 -12.60
C GLU A 52 -3.58 21.13 -11.57
N ARG A 53 -4.72 21.42 -10.96
CA ARG A 53 -5.38 20.53 -9.99
C ARG A 53 -5.77 19.20 -10.63
N LYS A 54 -6.34 19.27 -11.82
CA LYS A 54 -6.70 18.06 -12.59
C LYS A 54 -5.47 17.25 -12.96
N ALA A 55 -4.43 17.89 -13.48
CA ALA A 55 -3.18 17.23 -13.84
C ALA A 55 -2.51 16.58 -12.61
N ALA A 56 -2.47 17.28 -11.46
CA ALA A 56 -1.94 16.73 -10.22
C ALA A 56 -2.71 15.46 -9.77
N TYR A 57 -4.03 15.48 -9.86
CA TYR A 57 -4.87 14.33 -9.56
C TYR A 57 -4.58 13.16 -10.50
N GLU A 58 -4.64 13.39 -11.82
CA GLU A 58 -4.43 12.34 -12.84
C GLU A 58 -3.04 11.71 -12.72
N ASN A 59 -2.00 12.51 -12.52
CA ASN A 59 -0.64 12.02 -12.32
C ASN A 59 -0.53 11.16 -11.06
N THR A 60 -1.17 11.58 -9.97
CA THR A 60 -1.17 10.83 -8.71
C THR A 60 -1.86 9.47 -8.85
N ILE A 61 -3.04 9.44 -9.51
CA ILE A 61 -3.76 8.18 -9.74
C ILE A 61 -2.95 7.24 -10.63
N ASN A 62 -2.31 7.76 -11.69
CA ASN A 62 -1.47 6.97 -12.57
C ASN A 62 -0.25 6.38 -11.83
N GLU A 63 0.36 7.14 -10.92
CA GLU A 63 1.49 6.65 -10.12
C GLU A 63 1.04 5.58 -9.11
N ILE A 64 -0.10 5.76 -8.43
CA ILE A 64 -0.67 4.75 -7.53
C ILE A 64 -0.92 3.44 -8.30
N GLU A 65 -1.51 3.52 -9.50
CA GLU A 65 -1.77 2.36 -10.34
C GLU A 65 -0.47 1.68 -10.82
N HIS A 66 0.54 2.46 -11.17
CA HIS A 66 1.87 1.94 -11.51
C HIS A 66 2.51 1.19 -10.34
N ILE A 67 2.45 1.76 -9.14
CA ILE A 67 2.96 1.12 -7.92
C ILE A 67 2.19 -0.18 -7.65
N ARG A 68 0.86 -0.20 -7.80
CA ARG A 68 0.01 -1.36 -7.63
C ARG A 68 0.41 -2.50 -8.57
N ARG A 69 0.61 -2.21 -9.86
CA ARG A 69 1.06 -3.20 -10.84
C ARG A 69 2.45 -3.74 -10.50
N SER A 70 3.38 -2.86 -10.17
CA SER A 70 4.75 -3.26 -9.79
C SER A 70 4.76 -4.15 -8.55
N HIS A 71 3.87 -3.89 -7.56
CA HIS A 71 3.70 -4.76 -6.41
C HIS A 71 3.16 -6.14 -6.82
N THR A 72 2.14 -6.17 -7.68
CA THR A 72 1.57 -7.43 -8.19
C THR A 72 2.62 -8.29 -8.87
N GLU A 73 3.42 -7.71 -9.76
CA GLU A 73 4.53 -8.38 -10.46
C GLU A 73 5.59 -8.89 -9.48
N ALA A 74 5.93 -8.09 -8.46
CA ALA A 74 6.88 -8.49 -7.44
C ALA A 74 6.38 -9.66 -6.58
N VAL A 75 5.07 -9.67 -6.22
CA VAL A 75 4.44 -10.80 -5.52
C VAL A 75 4.41 -12.04 -6.40
N ASP A 76 4.12 -11.92 -7.69
CA ASP A 76 4.15 -13.05 -8.63
C ASP A 76 5.53 -13.67 -8.70
N LYS A 77 6.57 -12.84 -8.90
CA LYS A 77 7.96 -13.28 -8.92
C LYS A 77 8.40 -13.90 -7.58
N TRP A 78 7.96 -13.32 -6.46
CA TRP A 78 8.21 -13.88 -5.14
C TRP A 78 7.57 -15.26 -4.98
N ASN A 79 6.36 -15.44 -5.53
CA ASN A 79 5.60 -16.69 -5.43
C ASN A 79 6.08 -17.78 -6.41
N GLU A 80 7.01 -17.48 -7.32
CA GLU A 80 7.59 -18.49 -8.21
C GLU A 80 8.28 -19.58 -7.38
N LEU A 81 7.87 -20.83 -7.63
CA LEU A 81 8.48 -21.99 -6.98
C LEU A 81 9.85 -22.27 -7.58
N SER A 82 10.88 -22.30 -6.72
CA SER A 82 12.23 -22.67 -7.10
C SER A 82 12.83 -23.58 -6.04
N GLY A 83 13.48 -24.67 -6.48
CA GLY A 83 14.18 -25.59 -5.59
C GLY A 83 15.28 -24.91 -4.77
N ASP A 84 15.87 -23.85 -5.28
CA ASP A 84 16.91 -23.08 -4.59
C ASP A 84 16.37 -22.36 -3.34
N LYS A 85 15.06 -22.20 -3.23
CA LYS A 85 14.37 -21.63 -2.06
C LYS A 85 14.14 -22.64 -0.94
N LEU A 86 14.47 -23.93 -1.14
CA LEU A 86 14.25 -24.97 -0.14
C LEU A 86 15.32 -24.85 0.96
N SER A 87 14.90 -24.58 2.18
CA SER A 87 15.76 -24.55 3.36
C SER A 87 15.87 -25.93 4.02
N ALA A 88 16.94 -26.17 4.79
CA ALA A 88 17.08 -27.34 5.63
C ALA A 88 15.91 -27.53 6.62
N ASP A 89 15.27 -26.44 7.04
CA ASP A 89 14.09 -26.49 7.90
C ASP A 89 12.89 -27.19 7.22
N ALA A 90 12.89 -27.37 5.89
CA ALA A 90 11.84 -28.12 5.21
C ALA A 90 11.81 -29.60 5.64
N GLU A 91 12.91 -30.14 6.07
CA GLU A 91 12.96 -31.51 6.62
C GLU A 91 12.22 -31.60 7.95
N LEU A 92 12.33 -30.59 8.81
CA LEU A 92 11.57 -30.50 10.07
C LEU A 92 10.06 -30.50 9.81
N LEU A 93 9.63 -29.79 8.75
CA LEU A 93 8.22 -29.70 8.38
C LEU A 93 7.68 -31.02 7.77
N LYS A 94 8.56 -31.86 7.21
CA LYS A 94 8.21 -33.20 6.70
C LYS A 94 8.14 -34.26 7.81
N MET A 95 8.92 -34.07 8.89
CA MET A 95 8.85 -34.90 10.07
C MET A 95 7.55 -34.59 10.81
N ASP A 96 6.87 -35.61 11.33
CA ASP A 96 5.64 -35.46 12.11
C ASP A 96 5.95 -35.03 13.56
N ILE A 97 6.75 -33.97 13.68
CA ILE A 97 7.17 -33.39 14.96
C ILE A 97 6.18 -32.27 15.30
N SER A 98 5.49 -32.39 16.42
CA SER A 98 4.61 -31.33 16.90
C SER A 98 5.43 -30.10 17.31
N MET A 99 5.10 -28.95 16.71
CA MET A 99 5.64 -27.64 17.09
C MET A 99 4.63 -26.88 17.93
N ASP A 100 5.13 -26.13 18.92
CA ASP A 100 4.33 -25.14 19.62
C ASP A 100 4.15 -23.86 18.78
N GLN A 101 3.20 -22.99 19.18
CA GLN A 101 2.90 -21.75 18.49
C GLN A 101 4.13 -20.84 18.34
N ARG A 102 4.98 -20.75 19.37
CA ARG A 102 6.17 -19.90 19.39
C ARG A 102 7.22 -20.38 18.37
N GLN A 103 7.42 -21.69 18.29
CA GLN A 103 8.33 -22.30 17.32
C GLN A 103 7.85 -22.08 15.89
N PHE A 104 6.54 -22.24 15.66
CA PHE A 104 5.92 -22.01 14.37
C PHE A 104 6.06 -20.54 13.93
N GLN A 105 5.75 -19.55 14.80
CA GLN A 105 5.93 -18.14 14.54
C GLN A 105 7.40 -17.78 14.24
N ALA A 106 8.34 -18.39 14.95
CA ALA A 106 9.77 -18.18 14.71
C ALA A 106 10.18 -18.64 13.30
N LEU A 107 9.66 -19.80 12.84
CA LEU A 107 9.90 -20.28 11.48
C LEU A 107 9.21 -19.42 10.42
N CYS A 108 7.97 -18.98 10.64
CA CYS A 108 7.29 -18.04 9.76
C CYS A 108 8.08 -16.73 9.60
N SER A 109 8.58 -16.18 10.70
CA SER A 109 9.40 -14.96 10.70
C SER A 109 10.75 -15.18 9.99
N LYS A 110 11.42 -16.30 10.23
CA LYS A 110 12.68 -16.67 9.57
C LYS A 110 12.55 -16.77 8.05
N HIS A 111 11.41 -17.28 7.60
CA HIS A 111 11.14 -17.53 6.18
C HIS A 111 10.17 -16.54 5.54
N ALA A 112 9.94 -15.36 6.14
CA ALA A 112 8.96 -14.37 5.69
C ALA A 112 9.11 -13.97 4.19
N ASN A 113 10.34 -14.04 3.66
CA ASN A 113 10.65 -13.72 2.27
C ASN A 113 10.80 -14.96 1.37
N ASN A 114 10.48 -16.15 1.87
CA ASN A 114 10.62 -17.40 1.13
C ASN A 114 9.25 -18.06 0.90
N SER A 115 8.67 -17.84 -0.29
CA SER A 115 7.33 -18.32 -0.64
C SER A 115 7.16 -19.84 -0.52
N LEU A 116 8.19 -20.60 -0.91
CA LEU A 116 8.15 -22.05 -0.84
C LEU A 116 8.11 -22.56 0.61
N MET A 117 8.96 -21.98 1.47
CA MET A 117 8.96 -22.33 2.90
C MET A 117 7.67 -21.91 3.59
N LEU A 118 7.10 -20.77 3.24
CA LEU A 118 5.80 -20.33 3.77
C LEU A 118 4.66 -21.27 3.32
N ALA A 119 4.69 -21.75 2.07
CA ALA A 119 3.73 -22.75 1.59
C ALA A 119 3.82 -24.06 2.38
N LEU A 120 5.04 -24.52 2.69
CA LEU A 120 5.26 -25.70 3.51
C LEU A 120 4.80 -25.52 4.96
N LEU A 121 4.98 -24.31 5.53
CA LEU A 121 4.48 -23.95 6.86
C LEU A 121 2.95 -23.92 6.89
N CYS A 122 2.30 -23.39 5.84
CA CYS A 122 0.86 -23.47 5.69
C CYS A 122 0.34 -24.91 5.64
N ASP A 123 0.97 -25.76 4.82
CA ASP A 123 0.64 -27.18 4.71
C ASP A 123 0.84 -27.93 6.04
N TYR A 124 1.90 -27.58 6.78
CA TYR A 124 2.11 -28.10 8.13
C TYR A 124 0.97 -27.70 9.08
N ALA A 125 0.57 -26.43 9.11
CA ALA A 125 -0.53 -25.95 9.96
C ALA A 125 -1.86 -26.65 9.59
N ASP A 126 -2.13 -26.83 8.30
CA ASP A 126 -3.33 -27.51 7.80
C ASP A 126 -3.38 -29.00 8.24
N ARG A 127 -2.24 -29.70 8.20
CA ARG A 127 -2.14 -31.10 8.64
C ARG A 127 -2.34 -31.29 10.14
N HIS A 128 -1.81 -30.38 10.94
CA HIS A 128 -1.89 -30.46 12.39
C HIS A 128 -3.19 -29.91 13.00
N GLN A 129 -4.05 -29.27 12.21
CA GLN A 129 -5.38 -28.74 12.58
C GLN A 129 -5.41 -27.97 13.91
N SER A 130 -4.32 -27.33 14.29
CA SER A 130 -4.22 -26.54 15.53
C SER A 130 -4.76 -25.14 15.29
N GLU A 131 -5.79 -24.73 16.04
CA GLU A 131 -6.34 -23.36 15.95
C GLU A 131 -5.26 -22.28 16.16
N ALA A 132 -4.31 -22.52 17.07
CA ALA A 132 -3.22 -21.60 17.34
C ALA A 132 -2.28 -21.44 16.13
N LEU A 133 -1.92 -22.54 15.46
CA LEU A 133 -1.09 -22.49 14.27
C LEU A 133 -1.84 -21.90 13.08
N TYR A 134 -3.15 -22.14 13.00
CA TYR A 134 -3.99 -21.60 11.94
C TYR A 134 -4.15 -20.08 12.03
N ALA A 135 -4.25 -19.54 13.24
CA ALA A 135 -4.32 -18.10 13.49
C ALA A 135 -3.02 -17.36 13.06
N ASP A 136 -1.88 -18.05 13.15
CA ASP A 136 -0.56 -17.50 12.79
C ASP A 136 -0.13 -17.84 11.36
N ARG A 137 -1.04 -18.35 10.53
CA ARG A 137 -0.76 -18.71 9.15
C ARG A 137 -0.26 -17.51 8.35
N PRO A 138 0.89 -17.64 7.66
CA PRO A 138 1.40 -16.56 6.84
C PRO A 138 0.49 -16.27 5.63
N ALA A 139 0.39 -14.99 5.27
CA ALA A 139 -0.38 -14.58 4.10
C ALA A 139 0.23 -15.14 2.81
N ASP A 140 -0.61 -15.79 2.01
CA ASP A 140 -0.25 -16.27 0.68
C ASP A 140 -0.18 -15.11 -0.35
N ALA A 141 0.24 -15.43 -1.58
CA ALA A 141 0.35 -14.45 -2.65
C ALA A 141 -0.99 -13.77 -2.98
N ARG A 142 -2.09 -14.51 -2.91
CA ARG A 142 -3.44 -13.97 -3.18
C ARG A 142 -3.85 -12.96 -2.11
N GLN A 143 -3.65 -13.31 -0.84
CA GLN A 143 -3.95 -12.42 0.27
C GLN A 143 -3.10 -11.15 0.23
N ARG A 144 -1.78 -11.28 -0.05
CA ARG A 144 -0.86 -10.14 -0.18
C ARG A 144 -1.29 -9.15 -1.27
N LYS A 145 -1.71 -9.67 -2.43
CA LYS A 145 -2.24 -8.85 -3.53
C LYS A 145 -3.55 -8.17 -3.13
N ALA A 146 -4.49 -8.92 -2.56
CA ALA A 146 -5.79 -8.39 -2.15
C ALA A 146 -5.67 -7.27 -1.11
N ASP A 147 -4.82 -7.45 -0.10
CA ASP A 147 -4.57 -6.45 0.93
C ASP A 147 -3.98 -5.16 0.32
N PHE A 148 -3.01 -5.33 -0.60
CA PHE A 148 -2.38 -4.19 -1.25
C PHE A 148 -3.31 -3.48 -2.23
N ASP A 149 -4.14 -4.21 -2.96
CA ASP A 149 -5.19 -3.64 -3.82
C ASP A 149 -6.19 -2.83 -3.01
N ALA A 150 -6.60 -3.31 -1.85
CA ALA A 150 -7.48 -2.57 -0.93
C ALA A 150 -6.81 -1.29 -0.40
N TYR A 151 -5.50 -1.36 -0.08
CA TYR A 151 -4.73 -0.20 0.34
C TYR A 151 -4.58 0.84 -0.78
N ALA A 152 -4.25 0.42 -2.00
CA ALA A 152 -4.17 1.29 -3.17
C ALA A 152 -5.53 1.93 -3.51
N ALA A 153 -6.62 1.16 -3.42
CA ALA A 153 -7.97 1.68 -3.60
C ALA A 153 -8.34 2.72 -2.54
N SER A 154 -7.94 2.51 -1.28
CA SER A 154 -8.10 3.49 -0.20
C SER A 154 -7.35 4.79 -0.51
N ALA A 155 -6.09 4.70 -0.95
CA ALA A 155 -5.28 5.84 -1.38
C ALA A 155 -5.95 6.63 -2.51
N THR A 156 -6.47 5.94 -3.52
CA THR A 156 -7.22 6.54 -4.64
C THR A 156 -8.46 7.29 -4.16
N ASN A 157 -9.22 6.71 -3.23
CA ASN A 157 -10.41 7.34 -2.66
C ASN A 157 -10.06 8.61 -1.86
N ILE A 158 -8.94 8.62 -1.17
CA ILE A 158 -8.44 9.81 -0.45
C ILE A 158 -8.06 10.92 -1.42
N CYS A 159 -7.39 10.59 -2.53
CA CYS A 159 -7.09 11.60 -3.56
C CYS A 159 -8.36 12.18 -4.18
N ARG A 160 -9.47 11.43 -4.23
CA ARG A 160 -10.77 11.90 -4.71
C ARG A 160 -11.48 12.81 -3.70
N ASP A 161 -11.36 12.51 -2.41
CA ASP A 161 -11.94 13.29 -1.30
C ASP A 161 -10.89 13.58 -0.23
N PRO A 162 -9.99 14.55 -0.49
CA PRO A 162 -8.83 14.83 0.35
C PRO A 162 -9.18 15.45 1.71
N HIS A 163 -10.38 15.97 1.88
CA HIS A 163 -10.86 16.59 3.13
C HIS A 163 -11.66 15.61 4.02
N SER A 164 -11.75 14.35 3.63
CA SER A 164 -12.45 13.33 4.42
C SER A 164 -11.69 12.97 5.70
N ILE A 165 -12.44 12.52 6.71
CA ILE A 165 -11.83 11.95 7.95
C ILE A 165 -10.91 10.76 7.61
N ARG A 166 -11.24 10.01 6.55
CA ARG A 166 -10.42 8.89 6.08
C ARG A 166 -9.05 9.32 5.60
N ALA A 167 -8.92 10.53 5.04
CA ALA A 167 -7.64 11.08 4.64
C ALA A 167 -6.70 11.28 5.85
N GLY A 168 -7.23 11.81 6.97
CA GLY A 168 -6.47 11.91 8.22
C GLY A 168 -6.00 10.54 8.74
N MET A 169 -6.90 9.57 8.80
CA MET A 169 -6.57 8.20 9.26
C MET A 169 -5.52 7.52 8.36
N PHE A 170 -5.58 7.73 7.05
CA PHE A 170 -4.59 7.21 6.12
C PHE A 170 -3.21 7.81 6.36
N LEU A 171 -3.13 9.14 6.52
CA LEU A 171 -1.88 9.84 6.81
C LEU A 171 -1.26 9.43 8.15
N GLU A 172 -2.08 9.00 9.11
CA GLU A 172 -1.63 8.42 10.38
C GLU A 172 -1.22 6.94 10.26
N ASN A 173 -1.32 6.34 9.05
CA ASN A 173 -1.04 4.91 8.80
C ASN A 173 -1.84 3.93 9.67
N THR A 174 -3.01 4.32 10.14
CA THR A 174 -3.87 3.46 10.96
C THR A 174 -4.63 2.44 10.09
N GLY A 175 -4.69 1.19 10.55
CA GLY A 175 -5.47 0.13 9.90
C GLY A 175 -4.88 -0.44 8.60
N VAL A 176 -3.61 -0.17 8.30
CA VAL A 176 -2.94 -0.77 7.14
C VAL A 176 -2.48 -2.19 7.47
N PRO A 177 -2.88 -3.21 6.70
CA PRO A 177 -2.42 -4.58 6.94
C PRO A 177 -0.90 -4.71 6.91
N ALA A 178 -0.34 -5.53 7.80
CA ALA A 178 1.11 -5.80 7.84
C ALA A 178 1.65 -6.33 6.50
N THR A 179 0.83 -7.07 5.76
CA THR A 179 1.14 -7.60 4.42
C THR A 179 1.49 -6.52 3.39
N CYS A 180 0.97 -5.29 3.55
CA CYS A 180 1.32 -4.16 2.68
C CYS A 180 2.74 -3.64 2.90
N SER A 181 3.39 -4.00 4.00
CA SER A 181 4.75 -3.56 4.38
C SER A 181 5.84 -4.54 3.97
N TYR A 182 5.50 -5.68 3.35
CA TYR A 182 6.50 -6.63 2.87
C TYR A 182 7.36 -6.02 1.75
N GLU A 183 8.65 -6.33 1.79
CA GLU A 183 9.61 -5.99 0.74
C GLU A 183 9.84 -7.23 -0.14
N TYR A 184 9.86 -7.02 -1.45
CA TYR A 184 10.01 -8.07 -2.46
C TYR A 184 11.24 -7.80 -3.33
#